data_f880ee80c8fbea736f5b162d900ff0ff
#
_entry.id   f880ee80c8fbea736f5b162d900ff0ff
#
_cell.length_a   1.000
_cell.length_b   1.000
_cell.length_c   1.000
_cell.angle_alpha   90.00
_cell.angle_beta   90.00
_cell.angle_gamma   90.00
#
_symmetry.space_group_name_H-M   'P 1'
#
loop_
_entity.id
_entity.type
_entity.pdbx_description
1 polymer ?
#
loop_
_entity_poly.entity_id
_entity_poly.type
_entity_poly.pdbx_seq_one_letter_code
_entity_poly.pdbx_strand_id
1 'polypeptide(L)'
;MKSLHSNILKLMDNIINKIATNIHAFSVSDQAFTRCRKLNVVDLIRLILNMGAGSLNSEIFHAFPNINSRMTASAFEQQKAKLKPECFKEIMAELSQANNAPQLLDDKYLVVAIDGSDFNQPFNPKSENVVQTKDGRTY
;
A
#
# COMPACT_ATOMS: atom_id res chain seq x y z
N MET A 1 24.75 -8.42 1.09
CA MET A 1 23.53 -7.75 0.57
C MET A 1 22.37 -8.69 0.27
N LYS A 2 22.55 -9.87 -0.37
CA LYS A 2 21.45 -10.82 -0.67
C LYS A 2 20.69 -11.33 0.57
N SER A 3 21.32 -11.49 1.75
CA SER A 3 20.66 -11.98 2.96
C SER A 3 19.71 -10.96 3.59
N LEU A 4 20.05 -9.66 3.60
CA LEU A 4 19.22 -8.60 4.17
C LEU A 4 17.93 -8.42 3.36
N HIS A 5 18.03 -8.36 2.04
CA HIS A 5 16.86 -8.27 1.15
C HIS A 5 15.90 -9.45 1.33
N SER A 6 16.44 -10.67 1.39
CA SER A 6 15.63 -11.87 1.63
C SER A 6 14.92 -11.84 3.00
N ASN A 7 15.55 -11.27 4.02
CA ASN A 7 14.97 -11.17 5.35
C ASN A 7 13.83 -10.14 5.40
N ILE A 8 13.99 -9.00 4.71
CA ILE A 8 12.95 -7.96 4.61
C ILE A 8 11.71 -8.50 3.86
N LEU A 9 11.90 -9.23 2.77
CA LEU A 9 10.77 -9.83 2.03
C LEU A 9 10.02 -10.86 2.88
N LYS A 10 10.73 -11.72 3.61
CA LYS A 10 10.11 -12.69 4.52
C LYS A 10 9.34 -11.99 5.64
N LEU A 11 9.91 -10.92 6.20
CA LEU A 11 9.25 -10.12 7.21
C LEU A 11 7.96 -9.50 6.67
N MET A 12 8.01 -8.90 5.48
CA MET A 12 6.84 -8.33 4.81
C MET A 12 5.75 -9.40 4.60
N ASP A 13 6.12 -10.59 4.12
CA ASP A 13 5.18 -11.70 3.94
C ASP A 13 4.56 -12.14 5.27
N ASN A 14 5.33 -12.20 6.35
CA ASN A 14 4.80 -12.53 7.67
C ASN A 14 3.81 -11.48 8.18
N ILE A 15 4.11 -10.20 8.01
CA ILE A 15 3.23 -9.10 8.40
C ILE A 15 1.92 -9.14 7.60
N ILE A 16 1.99 -9.31 6.28
CA ILE A 16 0.80 -9.40 5.42
C ILE A 16 -0.07 -10.60 5.82
N ASN A 17 0.53 -11.76 6.10
CA ASN A 17 -0.20 -12.94 6.53
C ASN A 17 -0.85 -12.74 7.91
N LYS A 18 -0.18 -12.08 8.86
CA LYS A 18 -0.74 -11.71 10.16
C LYS A 18 -1.97 -10.80 10.01
N ILE A 19 -1.89 -9.79 9.16
CA ILE A 19 -3.03 -8.91 8.83
C ILE A 19 -4.16 -9.70 8.17
N ALA A 20 -3.85 -10.59 7.23
CA ALA A 20 -4.84 -11.41 6.56
C ALA A 20 -5.59 -12.35 7.53
N THR A 21 -4.89 -12.87 8.54
CA THR A 21 -5.51 -13.69 9.59
C THR A 21 -6.47 -12.87 10.45
N ASN A 22 -6.20 -11.58 10.67
CA ASN A 22 -7.03 -10.67 11.45
C ASN A 22 -7.75 -9.63 10.56
N ILE A 23 -8.16 -10.02 9.36
CA ILE A 23 -8.66 -9.09 8.35
C ILE A 23 -9.92 -8.34 8.78
N HIS A 24 -10.72 -8.89 9.68
CA HIS A 24 -11.95 -8.24 10.17
C HIS A 24 -11.66 -6.89 10.85
N ALA A 25 -10.53 -6.73 11.54
CA ALA A 25 -10.11 -5.47 12.14
C ALA A 25 -9.86 -4.39 11.06
N PHE A 26 -9.40 -4.80 9.89
CA PHE A 26 -9.01 -3.94 8.77
C PHE A 26 -10.02 -3.91 7.63
N SER A 27 -11.22 -4.43 7.86
CA SER A 27 -12.30 -4.47 6.88
C SER A 27 -13.38 -3.45 7.20
N VAL A 28 -14.01 -2.90 6.15
CA VAL A 28 -15.14 -1.96 6.30
C VAL A 28 -16.42 -2.65 6.80
N SER A 29 -16.51 -3.99 6.72
CA SER A 29 -17.60 -4.78 7.26
C SER A 29 -17.13 -6.18 7.64
N ASP A 30 -17.82 -6.83 8.59
CA ASP A 30 -17.51 -8.18 9.04
C ASP A 30 -17.72 -9.25 7.94
N GLN A 31 -18.51 -8.94 6.93
CA GLN A 31 -18.74 -9.83 5.80
C GLN A 31 -17.70 -9.66 4.67
N ALA A 32 -16.80 -8.68 4.80
CA ALA A 32 -15.74 -8.49 3.83
C ALA A 32 -14.74 -9.66 3.88
N PHE A 33 -14.28 -10.08 2.71
CA PHE A 33 -13.27 -11.15 2.54
C PHE A 33 -13.67 -12.55 3.05
N THR A 34 -14.93 -12.78 3.38
CA THR A 34 -15.42 -14.09 3.85
C THR A 34 -15.56 -15.13 2.73
N ARG A 35 -15.73 -14.68 1.48
CA ARG A 35 -15.88 -15.57 0.33
C ARG A 35 -14.54 -15.78 -0.37
N CYS A 36 -14.23 -17.03 -0.69
CA CYS A 36 -13.11 -17.35 -1.57
C CYS A 36 -13.38 -16.80 -2.98
N ARG A 37 -12.56 -15.86 -3.43
CA ARG A 37 -12.60 -15.21 -4.74
C ARG A 37 -11.27 -15.39 -5.45
N LYS A 38 -11.20 -15.04 -6.75
CA LYS A 38 -9.94 -15.02 -7.51
C LYS A 38 -8.84 -14.18 -6.86
N LEU A 39 -9.22 -13.10 -6.17
CA LEU A 39 -8.31 -12.25 -5.40
C LEU A 39 -8.58 -12.46 -3.92
N ASN A 40 -7.65 -13.08 -3.22
CA ASN A 40 -7.63 -13.14 -1.77
C ASN A 40 -7.03 -11.84 -1.19
N VAL A 41 -7.14 -11.64 0.12
CA VAL A 41 -6.68 -10.41 0.77
C VAL A 41 -5.16 -10.25 0.76
N VAL A 42 -4.42 -11.34 0.82
CA VAL A 42 -2.94 -11.33 0.75
C VAL A 42 -2.48 -10.81 -0.60
N ASP A 43 -3.06 -11.35 -1.68
CA ASP A 43 -2.73 -10.92 -3.05
C ASP A 43 -3.21 -9.50 -3.33
N LEU A 44 -4.34 -9.08 -2.74
CA LEU A 44 -4.82 -7.70 -2.82
C LEU A 44 -3.80 -6.73 -2.19
N ILE A 45 -3.34 -7.00 -0.96
CA ILE A 45 -2.36 -6.16 -0.28
C ILE A 45 -1.03 -6.15 -1.05
N ARG A 46 -0.55 -7.32 -1.49
CA ARG A 46 0.67 -7.41 -2.29
C ARG A 46 0.57 -6.64 -3.60
N LEU A 47 -0.55 -6.73 -4.31
CA LEU A 47 -0.75 -5.98 -5.54
C LEU A 47 -0.68 -4.46 -5.27
N ILE A 48 -1.38 -3.97 -4.23
CA ILE A 48 -1.37 -2.54 -3.87
C ILE A 48 0.06 -2.07 -3.54
N LEU A 49 0.82 -2.85 -2.76
CA LEU A 49 2.19 -2.48 -2.35
C LEU A 49 3.20 -2.53 -3.51
N ASN A 50 2.94 -3.34 -4.53
CA ASN A 50 3.83 -3.49 -5.69
C ASN A 50 3.38 -2.68 -6.91
N MET A 51 2.28 -1.93 -6.83
CA MET A 51 1.83 -1.10 -7.95
C MET A 51 2.88 -0.06 -8.29
N GLY A 52 3.22 0.01 -9.58
CA GLY A 52 4.12 1.01 -10.13
C GLY A 52 3.38 2.21 -10.73
N ALA A 53 3.99 2.84 -11.72
CA ALA A 53 3.44 4.00 -12.44
C ALA A 53 2.56 3.62 -13.65
N GLY A 54 2.27 2.35 -13.84
CA GLY A 54 1.47 1.85 -14.95
C GLY A 54 -0.03 2.09 -14.78
N SER A 55 -0.81 1.81 -15.83
CA SER A 55 -2.26 1.76 -15.68
C SER A 55 -2.67 0.57 -14.82
N LEU A 56 -3.80 0.67 -14.11
CA LEU A 56 -4.31 -0.43 -13.27
C LEU A 56 -4.43 -1.77 -14.05
N ASN A 57 -4.86 -1.73 -15.30
CA ASN A 57 -4.93 -2.92 -16.14
C ASN A 57 -3.54 -3.52 -16.40
N SER A 58 -2.52 -2.69 -16.61
CA SER A 58 -1.14 -3.12 -16.80
C SER A 58 -0.59 -3.75 -15.52
N GLU A 59 -0.83 -3.13 -14.36
CA GLU A 59 -0.39 -3.68 -13.07
C GLU A 59 -1.03 -5.04 -12.77
N ILE A 60 -2.35 -5.17 -13.02
CA ILE A 60 -3.05 -6.45 -12.88
C ILE A 60 -2.49 -7.50 -13.86
N PHE A 61 -2.18 -7.10 -15.09
CA PHE A 61 -1.61 -7.99 -16.09
C PHE A 61 -0.23 -8.54 -15.65
N HIS A 62 0.62 -7.68 -15.12
CA HIS A 62 1.95 -8.07 -14.63
C HIS A 62 1.88 -8.95 -13.37
N ALA A 63 0.99 -8.62 -12.43
CA ALA A 63 0.84 -9.40 -11.21
C ALA A 63 0.20 -10.78 -11.44
N PHE A 64 -0.72 -10.88 -12.42
CA PHE A 64 -1.47 -12.11 -12.73
C PHE A 64 -1.36 -12.44 -14.22
N PRO A 65 -0.24 -13.01 -14.67
CA PRO A 65 -0.03 -13.32 -16.09
C PRO A 65 -0.99 -14.39 -16.60
N ASN A 66 -1.44 -15.31 -15.74
CA ASN A 66 -2.41 -16.33 -16.12
C ASN A 66 -3.82 -15.74 -16.22
N ILE A 67 -4.42 -15.81 -17.41
CA ILE A 67 -5.76 -15.26 -17.69
C ILE A 67 -6.85 -15.86 -16.78
N ASN A 68 -6.73 -17.11 -16.36
CA ASN A 68 -7.73 -17.76 -15.52
C ASN A 68 -7.73 -17.24 -14.07
N SER A 69 -6.60 -16.78 -13.57
CA SER A 69 -6.47 -16.18 -12.24
C SER A 69 -6.63 -14.67 -12.27
N ARG A 70 -6.55 -14.05 -13.46
CA ARG A 70 -6.62 -12.60 -13.62
C ARG A 70 -8.02 -12.08 -13.28
N MET A 71 -8.05 -10.99 -12.53
CA MET A 71 -9.27 -10.23 -12.26
C MET A 71 -9.41 -9.05 -13.22
N THR A 72 -10.58 -8.43 -13.22
CA THR A 72 -10.81 -7.14 -13.90
C THR A 72 -10.43 -5.97 -12.97
N ALA A 73 -10.14 -4.81 -13.55
CA ALA A 73 -9.91 -3.58 -12.79
C ALA A 73 -11.10 -3.25 -11.87
N SER A 74 -12.33 -3.40 -12.34
CA SER A 74 -13.54 -3.22 -11.54
C SER A 74 -13.60 -4.17 -10.33
N ALA A 75 -13.22 -5.45 -10.51
CA ALA A 75 -13.18 -6.41 -9.41
C ALA A 75 -12.10 -6.04 -8.38
N PHE A 76 -10.94 -5.53 -8.83
CA PHE A 76 -9.89 -5.02 -7.94
C PHE A 76 -10.40 -3.85 -7.11
N GLU A 77 -10.98 -2.81 -7.75
CA GLU A 77 -11.50 -1.64 -7.06
C GLU A 77 -12.59 -2.00 -6.03
N GLN A 78 -13.48 -2.94 -6.35
CA GLN A 78 -14.47 -3.45 -5.42
C GLN A 78 -13.84 -4.18 -4.21
N GLN A 79 -12.74 -4.90 -4.39
CA GLN A 79 -12.06 -5.54 -3.26
C GLN A 79 -11.24 -4.52 -2.45
N LYS A 80 -10.55 -3.60 -3.11
CA LYS A 80 -9.80 -2.50 -2.48
C LYS A 80 -10.70 -1.65 -1.58
N ALA A 81 -11.89 -1.30 -2.04
CA ALA A 81 -12.87 -0.53 -1.26
C ALA A 81 -13.34 -1.20 0.04
N LYS A 82 -13.10 -2.50 0.21
CA LYS A 82 -13.42 -3.22 1.46
C LYS A 82 -12.30 -3.18 2.48
N LEU A 83 -11.11 -2.77 2.09
CA LEU A 83 -9.94 -2.72 2.95
C LEU A 83 -9.79 -1.31 3.54
N LYS A 84 -9.66 -1.22 4.86
CA LYS A 84 -9.40 0.04 5.54
C LYS A 84 -7.95 0.47 5.35
N PRO A 85 -7.65 1.77 5.18
CA PRO A 85 -6.28 2.28 5.07
C PRO A 85 -5.40 1.95 6.28
N GLU A 86 -5.99 1.72 7.45
CA GLU A 86 -5.32 1.38 8.70
C GLU A 86 -4.46 0.12 8.58
N CYS A 87 -4.79 -0.78 7.66
CA CYS A 87 -3.97 -1.97 7.41
C CYS A 87 -2.55 -1.60 6.95
N PHE A 88 -2.40 -0.53 6.15
CA PHE A 88 -1.09 -0.06 5.68
C PHE A 88 -0.31 0.67 6.77
N LYS A 89 -1.01 1.36 7.69
CA LYS A 89 -0.37 1.94 8.89
C LYS A 89 0.22 0.85 9.77
N GLU A 90 -0.51 -0.26 9.95
CA GLU A 90 -0.02 -1.41 10.72
C GLU A 90 1.21 -2.06 10.05
N ILE A 91 1.19 -2.25 8.73
CA ILE A 91 2.35 -2.75 7.98
C ILE A 91 3.57 -1.86 8.22
N MET A 92 3.42 -0.55 8.11
CA MET A 92 4.51 0.41 8.32
C MET A 92 5.01 0.40 9.76
N ALA A 93 4.11 0.30 10.74
CA ALA A 93 4.47 0.24 12.16
C ALA A 93 5.29 -1.01 12.48
N GLU A 94 4.85 -2.18 12.02
CA GLU A 94 5.56 -3.44 12.24
C GLU A 94 6.91 -3.48 11.52
N LEU A 95 7.00 -2.97 10.29
CA LEU A 95 8.27 -2.86 9.57
C LEU A 95 9.25 -1.92 10.29
N SER A 96 8.77 -0.81 10.81
CA SER A 96 9.59 0.16 11.54
C SER A 96 10.12 -0.43 12.86
N GLN A 97 9.28 -1.19 13.58
CA GLN A 97 9.66 -1.86 14.84
C GLN A 97 10.66 -2.99 14.60
N ALA A 98 10.51 -3.73 13.50
CA ALA A 98 11.43 -4.83 13.18
C ALA A 98 12.83 -4.34 12.79
N ASN A 99 12.96 -3.09 12.42
CA ASN A 99 14.25 -2.44 12.16
C ASN A 99 14.87 -1.93 13.47
N ASN A 100 15.09 -2.84 14.41
CA ASN A 100 15.40 -2.64 15.83
C ASN A 100 16.73 -1.91 16.15
N ALA A 101 17.43 -1.39 15.18
CA ALA A 101 18.59 -0.53 15.40
C ALA A 101 18.61 0.57 14.34
N PRO A 102 17.86 1.66 14.50
CA PRO A 102 18.12 2.83 13.69
C PRO A 102 19.60 3.19 13.85
N GLN A 103 20.33 3.29 12.74
CA GLN A 103 21.66 3.86 12.80
C GLN A 103 21.49 5.30 13.26
N LEU A 104 21.85 5.54 14.52
CA LEU A 104 21.83 6.89 15.07
C LEU A 104 23.09 7.62 14.63
N LEU A 105 22.95 8.84 14.18
CA LEU A 105 24.08 9.74 13.99
C LEU A 105 24.59 10.13 15.37
N ASP A 106 25.90 9.90 15.61
CA ASP A 106 26.57 10.12 16.90
C ASP A 106 25.88 9.39 18.08
N ASP A 107 25.32 8.19 17.82
CA ASP A 107 24.59 7.36 18.79
C ASP A 107 23.43 8.09 19.50
N LYS A 108 22.98 9.22 18.96
CA LYS A 108 22.00 10.09 19.59
C LYS A 108 20.85 10.52 18.68
N TYR A 109 21.10 10.76 17.40
CA TYR A 109 20.12 11.38 16.52
C TYR A 109 19.59 10.41 15.48
N LEU A 110 18.28 10.25 15.40
CA LEU A 110 17.63 9.54 14.29
C LEU A 110 17.58 10.47 13.08
N VAL A 111 18.29 10.11 12.01
CA VAL A 111 18.24 10.84 10.74
C VAL A 111 17.07 10.30 9.91
N VAL A 112 16.10 11.15 9.63
CA VAL A 112 14.95 10.84 8.77
C VAL A 112 15.07 11.67 7.50
N ALA A 113 15.15 11.01 6.35
CA ALA A 113 15.03 11.66 5.06
C ALA A 113 13.54 11.73 4.69
N ILE A 114 13.04 12.94 4.45
CA ILE A 114 11.67 13.17 3.99
C ILE A 114 11.78 13.75 2.58
N ASP A 115 11.24 13.02 1.60
CA ASP A 115 11.09 13.50 0.22
C ASP A 115 9.65 14.00 0.03
N GLY A 116 9.51 15.20 -0.53
CA GLY A 116 8.23 15.77 -0.90
C GLY A 116 7.81 15.28 -2.29
N SER A 117 6.70 14.59 -2.38
CA SER A 117 6.10 14.21 -3.67
C SER A 117 4.82 15.00 -3.91
N ASP A 118 4.74 15.63 -5.08
CA ASP A 118 3.52 16.29 -5.52
C ASP A 118 2.60 15.27 -6.20
N PHE A 119 1.39 15.12 -5.67
CA PHE A 119 0.35 14.33 -6.31
C PHE A 119 -0.53 15.24 -7.15
N ASN A 120 -0.47 15.10 -8.48
CA ASN A 120 -1.38 15.77 -9.38
C ASN A 120 -2.80 15.24 -9.17
N GLN A 121 -3.66 16.05 -8.59
CA GLN A 121 -5.09 15.77 -8.48
C GLN A 121 -5.87 16.56 -9.54
N PRO A 122 -7.00 16.03 -10.03
CA PRO A 122 -7.89 16.83 -10.86
C PRO A 122 -8.27 18.12 -10.13
N PHE A 123 -8.20 19.25 -10.82
CA PHE A 123 -8.53 20.55 -10.23
C PHE A 123 -9.96 20.56 -9.68
N ASN A 124 -10.09 20.78 -8.40
CA ASN A 124 -11.37 20.95 -7.72
C ASN A 124 -11.36 22.29 -6.95
N PRO A 125 -12.06 23.32 -7.42
CA PRO A 125 -12.05 24.64 -6.79
C PRO A 125 -12.63 24.67 -5.37
N LYS A 126 -13.32 23.58 -4.95
CA LYS A 126 -13.86 23.41 -3.59
C LYS A 126 -12.93 22.61 -2.68
N SER A 127 -11.78 22.21 -3.15
CA SER A 127 -10.81 21.46 -2.34
C SER A 127 -10.13 22.40 -1.35
N GLU A 128 -9.99 21.96 -0.09
CA GLU A 128 -9.21 22.67 0.94
C GLU A 128 -7.71 22.72 0.61
N ASN A 129 -7.27 21.89 -0.32
CA ASN A 129 -5.85 21.77 -0.73
C ASN A 129 -5.53 22.61 -1.98
N VAL A 130 -6.41 23.51 -2.40
CA VAL A 130 -6.14 24.41 -3.53
C VAL A 130 -5.07 25.43 -3.12
N VAL A 131 -3.91 25.37 -3.76
CA VAL A 131 -2.82 26.31 -3.54
C VAL A 131 -2.84 27.35 -4.68
N GLN A 132 -2.95 28.61 -4.34
CA GLN A 132 -2.71 29.71 -5.27
C GLN A 132 -1.22 30.06 -5.28
N THR A 133 -0.59 29.96 -6.42
CA THR A 133 0.78 30.47 -6.58
C THR A 133 0.79 31.99 -6.71
N LYS A 134 1.94 32.61 -6.45
CA LYS A 134 2.14 34.07 -6.60
C LYS A 134 1.84 34.58 -8.02
N ASP A 135 1.86 33.70 -9.00
CA ASP A 135 1.57 33.99 -10.41
C ASP A 135 0.07 33.85 -10.76
N GLY A 136 -0.79 33.65 -9.75
CA GLY A 136 -2.25 33.52 -9.93
C GLY A 136 -2.69 32.19 -10.54
N ARG A 137 -1.81 31.21 -10.68
CA ARG A 137 -2.17 29.85 -11.09
C ARG A 137 -2.70 29.07 -9.88
N THR A 138 -3.75 28.31 -10.12
CA THR A 138 -4.36 27.41 -9.11
C THR A 138 -4.03 25.97 -9.46
N TYR A 139 -3.53 25.21 -8.50
CA TYR A 139 -3.22 23.79 -8.64
C TYR A 139 -4.02 22.98 -7.63
#